data_cb58909b1cf448cefe95953a2f71b856
#
_entry.id   cb58909b1cf448cefe95953a2f71b856
#
_cell.length_a   1.000
_cell.length_b   1.000
_cell.length_c   1.000
_cell.angle_alpha   90.00
_cell.angle_beta   90.00
_cell.angle_gamma   90.00
#
_symmetry.space_group_name_H-M   'P 1'
#
loop_
_entity.id
_entity.type
_entity.pdbx_description
1 polymer ?
#
loop_
_entity_poly.entity_id
_entity_poly.type
_entity_poly.pdbx_seq_one_letter_code
_entity_poly.pdbx_strand_id
1 'polypeptide(L)'
;MNAATDTEFDAAEAFALLGDETRVAILEALAGHADDPLPFAQLREAVGVKDSGRFNYHLGKLGGRFVEKSDGGYRLTYAGSRVVGAVYEGTYAEGD
;
A
#
# COMPACT_ATOMS: atom_id res chain seq x y z
N MET A 1 -23.63 -16.71 -7.92
CA MET A 1 -22.79 -16.13 -7.70
C MET A 1 -22.31 -15.26 -8.57
N ASN A 2 -21.74 -14.47 -8.33
CA ASN A 2 -21.57 -13.53 -9.03
C ASN A 2 -20.25 -13.42 -9.44
N ALA A 3 -20.06 -13.69 -10.61
CA ALA A 3 -18.77 -13.67 -11.20
C ALA A 3 -18.11 -12.34 -11.12
N ALA A 4 -18.91 -11.35 -11.18
CA ALA A 4 -18.36 -10.02 -11.15
C ALA A 4 -17.69 -9.75 -9.83
N THR A 5 -18.19 -10.33 -8.80
CA THR A 5 -17.60 -10.16 -7.52
C THR A 5 -16.22 -10.71 -7.52
N ASP A 6 -16.03 -11.83 -8.16
CA ASP A 6 -14.74 -12.45 -8.15
C ASP A 6 -13.73 -11.68 -8.92
N THR A 7 -14.13 -11.07 -10.01
CA THR A 7 -13.16 -10.38 -10.83
C THR A 7 -12.73 -9.09 -10.21
N GLU A 8 -13.56 -8.46 -9.39
CA GLU A 8 -13.20 -7.21 -8.82
C GLU A 8 -12.43 -7.31 -7.54
N PHE A 9 -12.60 -8.37 -6.80
CA PHE A 9 -11.92 -8.50 -5.55
C PHE A 9 -11.52 -9.94 -5.31
N ASP A 10 -10.25 -10.17 -5.14
CA ASP A 10 -9.71 -11.47 -4.85
C ASP A 10 -9.04 -11.35 -3.50
N ALA A 11 -9.67 -11.89 -2.47
CA ALA A 11 -9.15 -11.77 -1.12
C ALA A 11 -7.79 -12.43 -0.95
N ALA A 12 -7.61 -13.59 -1.57
CA ALA A 12 -6.33 -14.29 -1.44
C ALA A 12 -5.22 -13.47 -2.06
N GLU A 13 -5.48 -12.85 -3.19
CA GLU A 13 -4.48 -12.03 -3.84
C GLU A 13 -4.18 -10.79 -3.01
N ALA A 14 -5.21 -10.19 -2.42
CA ALA A 14 -5.01 -9.03 -1.58
C ALA A 14 -4.15 -9.36 -0.36
N PHE A 15 -4.44 -10.49 0.28
CA PHE A 15 -3.65 -10.89 1.43
C PHE A 15 -2.21 -11.22 1.03
N ALA A 16 -2.03 -11.82 -0.15
CA ALA A 16 -0.69 -12.10 -0.62
C ALA A 16 0.11 -10.83 -0.83
N LEU A 17 -0.53 -9.81 -1.37
CA LEU A 17 0.15 -8.52 -1.55
C LEU A 17 0.56 -7.94 -0.22
N LEU A 18 -0.28 -8.07 0.78
CA LEU A 18 -0.01 -7.48 2.07
C LEU A 18 0.90 -8.33 2.94
N GLY A 19 1.26 -9.50 2.47
CA GLY A 19 2.11 -10.39 3.24
C GLY A 19 3.60 -10.17 3.07
N ASP A 20 3.99 -8.98 2.65
CA ASP A 20 5.40 -8.68 2.40
C ASP A 20 5.78 -7.42 3.17
N GLU A 21 6.85 -7.48 3.95
CA GLU A 21 7.27 -6.37 4.80
C GLU A 21 7.50 -5.08 4.02
N THR A 22 8.11 -5.19 2.85
CA THR A 22 8.40 -3.99 2.06
C THR A 22 7.11 -3.34 1.60
N ARG A 23 6.15 -4.14 1.17
CA ARG A 23 4.89 -3.58 0.70
C ARG A 23 4.11 -2.94 1.84
N VAL A 24 4.11 -3.56 3.01
CA VAL A 24 3.46 -2.97 4.17
C VAL A 24 4.13 -1.64 4.53
N ALA A 25 5.47 -1.61 4.48
CA ALA A 25 6.18 -0.37 4.80
C ALA A 25 5.85 0.74 3.81
N ILE A 26 5.65 0.40 2.54
CA ILE A 26 5.25 1.39 1.55
C ILE A 26 3.89 1.98 1.93
N LEU A 27 2.95 1.12 2.29
CA LEU A 27 1.62 1.60 2.65
C LEU A 27 1.66 2.49 3.89
N GLU A 28 2.48 2.11 4.86
CA GLU A 28 2.60 2.90 6.08
C GLU A 28 3.22 4.26 5.80
N ALA A 29 4.25 4.29 4.94
CA ALA A 29 4.88 5.56 4.62
C ALA A 29 3.89 6.49 3.92
N LEU A 30 3.09 5.94 3.01
CA LEU A 30 2.13 6.77 2.31
C LEU A 30 1.01 7.23 3.24
N ALA A 31 0.65 6.42 4.21
CA ALA A 31 -0.38 6.82 5.17
C ALA A 31 0.07 8.03 5.98
N GLY A 32 1.36 8.12 6.23
CA GLY A 32 1.90 9.27 6.96
C GLY A 32 1.93 10.55 6.14
N HIS A 33 1.68 10.45 4.83
CA HIS A 33 1.70 11.62 3.95
C HIS A 33 0.40 11.68 3.16
N ALA A 34 -0.72 11.54 3.87
CA ALA A 34 -2.01 11.42 3.21
C ALA A 34 -2.37 12.64 2.37
N ASP A 35 -1.89 13.80 2.76
CA ASP A 35 -2.26 15.03 2.06
C ASP A 35 -1.38 15.35 0.86
N ASP A 36 -0.19 14.79 0.81
CA ASP A 36 0.75 15.09 -0.26
C ASP A 36 1.32 13.85 -0.88
N PRO A 37 1.17 13.66 -2.18
CA PRO A 37 1.79 12.50 -2.82
C PRO A 37 3.29 12.50 -2.61
N LEU A 38 3.87 11.32 -2.41
CA LEU A 38 5.31 11.21 -2.25
C LEU A 38 5.96 10.79 -3.55
N PRO A 39 6.92 11.57 -4.03
CA PRO A 39 7.67 11.15 -5.23
C PRO A 39 8.43 9.86 -4.98
N PHE A 40 8.73 9.16 -6.07
CA PHE A 40 9.36 7.85 -6.00
C PHE A 40 10.60 7.82 -5.10
N ALA A 41 11.50 8.76 -5.31
CA ALA A 41 12.76 8.76 -4.56
C ALA A 41 12.53 8.99 -3.07
N GLN A 42 11.61 9.87 -2.74
CA GLN A 42 11.33 10.15 -1.34
C GLN A 42 10.64 8.97 -0.67
N LEU A 43 9.74 8.32 -1.40
CA LEU A 43 9.07 7.16 -0.87
C LEU A 43 10.06 6.03 -0.64
N ARG A 44 10.95 5.80 -1.60
CA ARG A 44 11.95 4.75 -1.48
C ARG A 44 12.85 5.00 -0.27
N GLU A 45 13.24 6.26 -0.10
CA GLU A 45 14.09 6.61 1.01
C GLU A 45 13.37 6.39 2.34
N ALA A 46 12.11 6.76 2.41
CA ALA A 46 11.33 6.59 3.62
C ALA A 46 11.20 5.12 4.01
N VAL A 47 11.09 4.25 3.00
CA VAL A 47 10.95 2.82 3.25
C VAL A 47 12.31 2.17 3.52
N GLY A 48 13.37 2.76 2.99
CA GLY A 48 14.72 2.25 3.27
C GLY A 48 15.20 1.16 2.34
N VAL A 49 14.62 1.06 1.14
CA VAL A 49 15.04 0.05 0.17
C VAL A 49 16.07 0.68 -0.76
N LYS A 50 17.28 0.15 -0.78
CA LYS A 50 18.33 0.72 -1.59
C LYS A 50 18.23 0.36 -3.05
N ASP A 51 17.81 -0.85 -3.36
CA ASP A 51 17.70 -1.31 -4.73
C ASP A 51 16.43 -0.75 -5.35
N SER A 52 16.59 0.22 -6.26
CA SER A 52 15.43 0.88 -6.86
C SER A 52 14.60 -0.06 -7.73
N GLY A 53 15.24 -1.04 -8.35
CA GLY A 53 14.48 -2.01 -9.15
C GLY A 53 13.58 -2.87 -8.28
N ARG A 54 14.10 -3.31 -7.15
CA ARG A 54 13.32 -4.10 -6.22
C ARG A 54 12.18 -3.28 -5.65
N PHE A 55 12.48 -2.03 -5.30
CA PHE A 55 11.46 -1.15 -4.77
C PHE A 55 10.35 -0.93 -5.81
N ASN A 56 10.76 -0.69 -7.06
CA ASN A 56 9.79 -0.47 -8.13
C ASN A 56 8.91 -1.71 -8.34
N TYR A 57 9.49 -2.89 -8.20
CA TYR A 57 8.72 -4.11 -8.32
C TYR A 57 7.61 -4.16 -7.27
N HIS A 58 7.94 -3.88 -6.02
CA HIS A 58 6.94 -3.92 -4.96
C HIS A 58 5.90 -2.82 -5.12
N LEU A 59 6.34 -1.63 -5.50
CA LEU A 59 5.43 -0.53 -5.72
C LEU A 59 4.45 -0.87 -6.84
N GLY A 60 4.97 -1.50 -7.90
CA GLY A 60 4.12 -1.90 -9.02
C GLY A 60 3.07 -2.93 -8.62
N LYS A 61 3.42 -3.82 -7.69
CA LYS A 61 2.47 -4.82 -7.24
C LYS A 61 1.28 -4.19 -6.50
N LEU A 62 1.52 -3.06 -5.84
CA LEU A 62 0.46 -2.36 -5.13
C LEU A 62 -0.34 -1.43 -6.02
N GLY A 63 0.23 -1.10 -7.18
CA GLY A 63 -0.38 -0.10 -8.04
C GLY A 63 -1.75 -0.51 -8.56
N GLY A 64 -2.64 0.44 -8.58
CA GLY A 64 -3.99 0.19 -9.07
C GLY A 64 -4.92 -0.41 -8.05
N ARG A 65 -4.38 -0.98 -6.99
CA ARG A 65 -5.22 -1.57 -5.96
C ARG A 65 -5.14 -0.75 -4.66
N PHE A 66 -3.95 -0.62 -4.12
CA PHE A 66 -3.78 0.09 -2.85
C PHE A 66 -3.02 1.39 -2.98
N VAL A 67 -2.33 1.58 -4.09
CA VAL A 67 -1.52 2.77 -4.33
C VAL A 67 -1.82 3.30 -5.72
N GLU A 68 -1.80 4.60 -5.88
CA GLU A 68 -2.01 5.20 -7.19
C GLU A 68 -1.05 6.36 -7.40
N LYS A 69 -0.76 6.68 -8.65
CA LYS A 69 0.04 7.84 -8.99
C LYS A 69 -0.82 9.08 -8.97
N SER A 70 -0.24 10.16 -8.49
CA SER A 70 -0.98 11.42 -8.40
C SER A 70 0.02 12.55 -8.35
N ASP A 71 -0.10 13.52 -9.26
CA ASP A 71 0.69 14.75 -9.21
C ASP A 71 2.18 14.55 -8.95
N GLY A 72 2.76 13.66 -9.73
CA GLY A 72 4.21 13.46 -9.67
C GLY A 72 4.66 12.58 -8.53
N GLY A 73 3.73 11.96 -7.83
CA GLY A 73 4.08 11.10 -6.72
C GLY A 73 3.12 9.95 -6.59
N TYR A 74 3.10 9.35 -5.41
CA TYR A 74 2.25 8.22 -5.11
C TYR A 74 1.46 8.50 -3.86
N ARG A 75 0.26 7.96 -3.79
CA ARG A 75 -0.57 8.07 -2.61
C ARG A 75 -1.43 6.83 -2.47
N LEU A 76 -2.03 6.65 -1.31
CA LEU A 76 -2.92 5.52 -1.10
C LEU A 76 -4.23 5.73 -1.85
N THR A 77 -4.78 4.63 -2.37
CA THR A 77 -6.15 4.65 -2.84
C THR A 77 -7.06 4.60 -1.61
N TYR A 78 -8.34 4.72 -1.83
CA TYR A 78 -9.31 4.56 -0.73
C TYR A 78 -9.11 3.18 -0.09
N ALA A 79 -8.97 2.13 -0.91
CA ALA A 79 -8.76 0.79 -0.38
C ALA A 79 -7.47 0.71 0.43
N GLY A 80 -6.41 1.37 -0.04
CA GLY A 80 -5.15 1.37 0.69
C GLY A 80 -5.27 2.03 2.05
N SER A 81 -5.99 3.14 2.12
CA SER A 81 -6.14 3.82 3.38
C SER A 81 -6.99 3.01 4.35
N ARG A 82 -7.98 2.27 3.83
CA ARG A 82 -8.81 1.43 4.69
C ARG A 82 -7.98 0.28 5.28
N VAL A 83 -7.10 -0.30 4.49
CA VAL A 83 -6.27 -1.39 4.95
C VAL A 83 -5.35 -0.93 6.07
N VAL A 84 -4.68 0.20 5.87
CA VAL A 84 -3.78 0.71 6.89
C VAL A 84 -4.55 1.06 8.15
N GLY A 85 -5.70 1.69 7.99
CA GLY A 85 -6.53 2.04 9.12
C GLY A 85 -6.96 0.83 9.93
N ALA A 86 -7.32 -0.25 9.25
CA ALA A 86 -7.75 -1.46 9.92
C ALA A 86 -6.60 -2.09 10.71
N VAL A 87 -5.40 -2.07 10.15
CA VAL A 87 -4.25 -2.64 10.82
C VAL A 87 -3.94 -1.85 12.10
N TYR A 88 -3.92 -0.53 11.98
CA TYR A 88 -3.63 0.30 13.14
C TYR A 88 -4.72 0.16 14.21
N GLU A 89 -5.96 0.08 13.76
CA GLU A 89 -7.07 -0.05 14.67
C GLU A 89 -6.97 -1.36 15.44
N GLY A 90 -6.64 -2.44 14.74
CA GLY A 90 -6.48 -3.72 15.38
C GLY A 90 -5.32 -3.74 16.35
N THR A 91 -4.22 -3.13 15.97
CA THR A 91 -3.05 -3.05 16.84
C THR A 91 -3.36 -2.23 18.09
N TYR A 92 -4.08 -1.14 17.90
CA TYR A 92 -4.41 -0.28 18.98
C TYR A 92 -5.32 -1.01 19.98
N ALA A 93 -6.30 -1.72 19.47
CA ALA A 93 -7.19 -2.47 20.33
C ALA A 93 -6.44 -3.53 21.11
N GLU A 94 -5.47 -4.14 20.48
CA GLU A 94 -4.70 -5.15 21.13
C GLU A 94 -3.78 -4.58 22.17
N GLY A 95 -3.28 -3.40 21.96
CA GLY A 95 -2.38 -2.74 22.88
C GLY A 95 -3.03 -2.33 24.17
N ASP A 96 -4.32 -2.27 24.16
CA ASP A 96 -5.02 -1.96 25.37
C ASP A 96 -5.17 -3.17 26.26
#